data_f9ccc401a84500ecbfc12253069f8c16
#
_entry.id   f9ccc401a84500ecbfc12253069f8c16
#
_cell.length_a   1.000
_cell.length_b   1.000
_cell.length_c   1.000
_cell.angle_alpha   90.00
_cell.angle_beta   90.00
_cell.angle_gamma   90.00
#
_symmetry.space_group_name_H-M   'P 1'
#
loop_
_entity.id
_entity.type
_entity.pdbx_description
1 polymer ?
#
loop_
_entity_poly.entity_id
_entity_poly.type
_entity_poly.pdbx_seq_one_letter_code
_entity_poly.pdbx_strand_id
1 'polypeptide(L)'
;MAQNISSAAYADTKQHYYLLDGLRGVAALMVIVYHLFECFPAETWIIGHGYLAVDFFFILSGFVVGYAYDDRWSKRVPEGKRLTVWGFFKRRLIRLHPMVVMGIALGVLTFYIQGGAQWDGTRMAVSAVMLAVLLHLFFIPEIPGAGSDVRGNGEMFPLNGPHWSLFFEYIGNIFYALLLRRLSTKWLTVWVIVMGVAFAAFGVSDVVGYGSIGVGWTLDGMNFWGGLLRMTFPFSCGLLMSRVFKPMKIRGAFWLCTALIVAFLSVPNLGGWNCVYEVCCVIVVFPVVVYMAASGVTTDATSSGLCRFLGDISYPLYAVHYPFMYLFYHYIGFPETWRTPAETWPWMVALAVGNIVLAYAALKLYDEPLRKWLARKLNS
;
A
#
# COMPACT_ATOMS: atom_id res chain seq x y z
N MET A 1 -10.82 -18.71 -28.85
CA MET A 1 -10.23 -17.44 -28.32
C MET A 1 -11.03 -16.99 -27.12
N ALA A 2 -10.62 -17.39 -25.93
CA ALA A 2 -11.25 -16.94 -24.68
C ALA A 2 -10.62 -15.62 -24.29
N GLN A 3 -11.34 -14.50 -24.45
CA GLN A 3 -10.92 -13.21 -23.94
C GLN A 3 -10.81 -13.29 -22.43
N ASN A 4 -9.62 -13.03 -21.92
CA ASN A 4 -9.31 -12.93 -20.50
C ASN A 4 -10.15 -11.81 -19.84
N ILE A 5 -11.22 -12.22 -19.15
CA ILE A 5 -12.04 -11.35 -18.29
C ILE A 5 -11.36 -11.29 -16.92
N SER A 6 -10.10 -10.86 -16.85
CA SER A 6 -9.42 -10.54 -15.62
C SER A 6 -9.42 -9.02 -15.45
N SER A 7 -10.00 -8.50 -14.41
CA SER A 7 -10.08 -7.06 -14.05
C SER A 7 -10.82 -6.12 -15.03
N ALA A 8 -11.01 -6.52 -16.28
CA ALA A 8 -11.58 -5.71 -17.37
C ALA A 8 -13.11 -5.56 -17.32
N ALA A 9 -13.84 -6.26 -16.46
CA ALA A 9 -15.31 -6.24 -16.45
C ALA A 9 -15.94 -4.86 -16.15
N TYR A 10 -15.12 -3.82 -15.90
CA TYR A 10 -15.62 -2.51 -15.52
C TYR A 10 -14.91 -1.30 -16.14
N ALA A 11 -14.01 -1.51 -17.11
CA ALA A 11 -13.27 -0.45 -17.80
C ALA A 11 -13.43 -0.52 -19.32
N ASP A 12 -14.64 -0.69 -19.82
CA ASP A 12 -14.91 -1.02 -21.21
C ASP A 12 -14.48 0.02 -22.27
N THR A 13 -13.85 1.14 -21.90
CA THR A 13 -13.43 2.17 -22.89
C THR A 13 -12.16 2.94 -22.54
N LYS A 14 -11.56 2.76 -21.35
CA LYS A 14 -10.38 3.56 -20.96
C LYS A 14 -9.09 2.76 -21.08
N GLN A 15 -8.04 3.41 -21.58
CA GLN A 15 -6.70 2.83 -21.68
C GLN A 15 -6.19 2.36 -20.32
N HIS A 16 -5.66 1.14 -20.26
CA HIS A 16 -5.06 0.58 -19.05
C HIS A 16 -3.60 1.04 -18.91
N TYR A 17 -3.22 1.51 -17.74
CA TYR A 17 -1.86 2.00 -17.45
C TYR A 17 -0.95 0.89 -16.93
N TYR A 18 -0.53 -0.02 -17.79
CA TYR A 18 0.33 -1.17 -17.43
C TYR A 18 1.63 -0.77 -16.73
N LEU A 19 2.20 0.40 -17.11
CA LEU A 19 3.43 0.88 -16.49
C LEU A 19 3.21 1.27 -15.02
N LEU A 20 2.11 1.94 -14.71
CA LEU A 20 1.77 2.26 -13.32
C LEU A 20 1.59 1.00 -12.47
N ASP A 21 0.95 -0.03 -13.03
CA ASP A 21 0.83 -1.32 -12.34
C ASP A 21 2.18 -1.99 -12.15
N GLY A 22 3.06 -1.98 -13.16
CA GLY A 22 4.42 -2.50 -13.05
C GLY A 22 5.23 -1.80 -11.96
N LEU A 23 5.17 -0.46 -11.90
CA LEU A 23 5.86 0.32 -10.87
C LEU A 23 5.28 0.09 -9.46
N ARG A 24 3.97 -0.16 -9.35
CA ARG A 24 3.39 -0.59 -8.07
C ARG A 24 4.01 -1.90 -7.60
N GLY A 25 4.29 -2.83 -8.52
CA GLY A 25 5.00 -4.07 -8.23
C GLY A 25 6.46 -3.84 -7.81
N VAL A 26 7.18 -2.96 -8.50
CA VAL A 26 8.54 -2.55 -8.08
C VAL A 26 8.53 -1.98 -6.67
N ALA A 27 7.65 -1.05 -6.38
CA ALA A 27 7.51 -0.45 -5.05
C ALA A 27 7.14 -1.50 -3.98
N ALA A 28 6.30 -2.48 -4.30
CA ALA A 28 5.98 -3.58 -3.38
C ALA A 28 7.19 -4.47 -3.08
N LEU A 29 8.05 -4.73 -4.06
CA LEU A 29 9.31 -5.44 -3.83
C LEU A 29 10.27 -4.63 -2.95
N MET A 30 10.33 -3.30 -3.13
CA MET A 30 11.15 -2.44 -2.27
C MET A 30 10.66 -2.46 -0.81
N VAL A 31 9.34 -2.51 -0.58
CA VAL A 31 8.77 -2.69 0.78
C VAL A 31 9.22 -4.00 1.41
N ILE A 32 9.23 -5.10 0.65
CA ILE A 32 9.69 -6.40 1.17
C ILE A 32 11.16 -6.33 1.57
N VAL A 33 12.00 -5.79 0.69
CA VAL A 33 13.43 -5.66 1.01
C VAL A 33 13.62 -4.75 2.22
N TYR A 34 12.89 -3.63 2.33
CA TYR A 34 12.92 -2.78 3.51
C TYR A 34 12.61 -3.56 4.79
N HIS A 35 11.51 -4.31 4.84
CA HIS A 35 11.12 -5.07 6.01
C HIS A 35 12.08 -6.23 6.33
N LEU A 36 12.81 -6.77 5.36
CA LEU A 36 13.88 -7.74 5.62
C LEU A 36 15.05 -7.15 6.40
N PHE A 37 15.28 -5.84 6.29
CA PHE A 37 16.35 -5.14 7.01
C PHE A 37 15.90 -4.49 8.32
N GLU A 38 14.61 -4.33 8.55
CA GLU A 38 14.04 -3.58 9.66
C GLU A 38 14.45 -4.13 11.05
N CYS A 39 14.75 -5.42 11.17
CA CYS A 39 15.23 -6.03 12.40
C CYS A 39 16.75 -5.87 12.66
N PHE A 40 17.48 -5.27 11.72
CA PHE A 40 18.91 -5.03 11.86
C PHE A 40 19.20 -3.56 12.15
N PRO A 41 20.41 -3.23 12.66
CA PRO A 41 20.83 -1.85 12.84
C PRO A 41 20.68 -1.02 11.55
N ALA A 42 20.18 0.21 11.67
CA ALA A 42 19.82 1.06 10.52
C ALA A 42 20.99 1.34 9.56
N GLU A 43 22.21 1.35 10.05
CA GLU A 43 23.44 1.51 9.24
C GLU A 43 23.70 0.35 8.26
N THR A 44 23.03 -0.79 8.46
CA THR A 44 23.13 -1.96 7.57
C THR A 44 22.07 -1.99 6.48
N TRP A 45 21.13 -1.06 6.50
CA TRP A 45 20.00 -1.06 5.57
C TRP A 45 20.42 -0.62 4.18
N ILE A 46 20.13 -1.47 3.19
CA ILE A 46 20.35 -1.12 1.77
C ILE A 46 19.20 -0.32 1.18
N ILE A 47 18.05 -0.25 1.88
CA ILE A 47 16.87 0.53 1.53
C ILE A 47 16.47 1.33 2.77
N GLY A 48 16.93 2.58 2.85
CA GLY A 48 16.70 3.42 4.02
C GLY A 48 15.26 3.96 4.11
N HIS A 49 14.57 4.10 2.98
CA HIS A 49 13.29 4.79 2.89
C HIS A 49 12.19 3.95 2.24
N GLY A 50 12.26 2.61 2.35
CA GLY A 50 11.27 1.70 1.74
C GLY A 50 9.83 1.93 2.19
N TYR A 51 9.61 2.45 3.40
CA TYR A 51 8.28 2.83 3.91
C TYR A 51 7.61 3.97 3.13
N LEU A 52 8.37 4.80 2.39
CA LEU A 52 7.82 5.84 1.51
C LEU A 52 7.11 5.25 0.28
N ALA A 53 7.33 3.97 -0.05
CA ALA A 53 6.57 3.29 -1.09
C ALA A 53 5.06 3.33 -0.83
N VAL A 54 4.63 3.41 0.43
CA VAL A 54 3.22 3.56 0.82
C VAL A 54 2.65 4.88 0.32
N ASP A 55 3.39 5.98 0.42
CA ASP A 55 2.98 7.30 -0.08
C ASP A 55 2.87 7.28 -1.61
N PHE A 56 3.79 6.59 -2.28
CA PHE A 56 3.69 6.33 -3.72
C PHE A 56 2.43 5.54 -4.07
N PHE A 57 2.06 4.51 -3.29
CA PHE A 57 0.82 3.76 -3.49
C PHE A 57 -0.42 4.63 -3.32
N PHE A 58 -0.43 5.56 -2.37
CA PHE A 58 -1.55 6.49 -2.20
C PHE A 58 -1.70 7.44 -3.41
N ILE A 59 -0.60 7.93 -3.99
CA ILE A 59 -0.68 8.73 -5.24
C ILE A 59 -1.25 7.88 -6.37
N LEU A 60 -0.75 6.65 -6.56
CA LEU A 60 -1.26 5.73 -7.58
C LEU A 60 -2.74 5.41 -7.37
N SER A 61 -3.16 5.17 -6.12
CA SER A 61 -4.56 4.88 -5.79
C SER A 61 -5.45 6.07 -6.16
N GLY A 62 -5.07 7.29 -5.77
CA GLY A 62 -5.79 8.51 -6.13
C GLY A 62 -5.91 8.72 -7.64
N PHE A 63 -4.80 8.53 -8.37
CA PHE A 63 -4.77 8.65 -9.84
C PHE A 63 -5.71 7.62 -10.51
N VAL A 64 -5.60 6.35 -10.13
CA VAL A 64 -6.40 5.27 -10.71
C VAL A 64 -7.88 5.42 -10.35
N VAL A 65 -8.19 5.81 -9.11
CA VAL A 65 -9.58 6.04 -8.67
C VAL A 65 -10.21 7.21 -9.45
N GLY A 66 -9.51 8.33 -9.57
CA GLY A 66 -9.99 9.46 -10.36
C GLY A 66 -10.20 9.09 -11.82
N TYR A 67 -9.18 8.49 -12.44
CA TYR A 67 -9.24 8.05 -13.83
C TYR A 67 -10.38 7.06 -14.09
N ALA A 68 -10.58 6.07 -13.22
CA ALA A 68 -11.58 5.02 -13.43
C ALA A 68 -13.01 5.47 -13.14
N TYR A 69 -13.21 6.41 -12.21
CA TYR A 69 -14.53 6.65 -11.66
C TYR A 69 -15.09 8.06 -11.82
N ASP A 70 -14.28 9.12 -11.99
CA ASP A 70 -14.79 10.51 -12.02
C ASP A 70 -15.89 10.72 -13.07
N ASP A 71 -15.74 10.22 -14.29
CA ASP A 71 -16.74 10.37 -15.33
C ASP A 71 -18.01 9.57 -15.06
N ARG A 72 -17.95 8.49 -14.28
CA ARG A 72 -19.09 7.61 -13.99
C ARG A 72 -20.10 8.22 -13.04
N TRP A 73 -19.73 9.28 -12.31
CA TRP A 73 -20.64 10.06 -11.45
C TRP A 73 -21.39 11.15 -12.21
N SER A 74 -20.96 11.47 -13.44
CA SER A 74 -21.47 12.57 -14.22
C SER A 74 -22.96 12.41 -14.52
N LYS A 75 -23.71 13.52 -14.50
CA LYS A 75 -25.09 13.58 -14.95
C LYS A 75 -25.26 13.25 -16.45
N ARG A 76 -24.14 13.28 -17.22
CA ARG A 76 -24.13 12.89 -18.64
C ARG A 76 -24.28 11.36 -18.82
N VAL A 77 -23.98 10.57 -17.78
CA VAL A 77 -24.20 9.13 -17.80
C VAL A 77 -25.68 8.85 -17.58
N PRO A 78 -26.33 8.00 -18.38
CA PRO A 78 -27.74 7.60 -18.20
C PRO A 78 -27.99 7.15 -16.76
N GLU A 79 -29.17 7.47 -16.21
CA GLU A 79 -29.48 7.30 -14.78
C GLU A 79 -29.24 5.86 -14.30
N GLY A 80 -29.71 4.86 -15.03
CA GLY A 80 -29.53 3.44 -14.70
C GLY A 80 -28.08 2.91 -14.84
N LYS A 81 -27.17 3.68 -15.47
CA LYS A 81 -25.74 3.33 -15.64
C LYS A 81 -24.82 4.16 -14.76
N ARG A 82 -25.37 5.17 -14.06
CA ARG A 82 -24.59 6.05 -13.19
C ARG A 82 -24.08 5.30 -11.96
N LEU A 83 -22.83 5.55 -11.59
CA LEU A 83 -22.24 4.96 -10.39
C LEU A 83 -22.94 5.53 -9.13
N THR A 84 -23.37 4.65 -8.24
CA THR A 84 -23.85 5.01 -6.91
C THR A 84 -22.71 4.91 -5.88
N VAL A 85 -22.88 5.59 -4.74
CA VAL A 85 -21.91 5.51 -3.62
C VAL A 85 -21.76 4.05 -3.16
N TRP A 86 -22.87 3.34 -2.99
CA TRP A 86 -22.86 1.93 -2.63
C TRP A 86 -22.20 1.06 -3.72
N GLY A 87 -22.51 1.30 -4.98
CA GLY A 87 -21.87 0.60 -6.10
C GLY A 87 -20.36 0.83 -6.19
N PHE A 88 -19.87 2.01 -5.79
CA PHE A 88 -18.45 2.29 -5.68
C PHE A 88 -17.82 1.49 -4.54
N PHE A 89 -18.36 1.56 -3.31
CA PHE A 89 -17.82 0.83 -2.17
C PHE A 89 -17.83 -0.67 -2.38
N LYS A 90 -18.91 -1.22 -2.92
CA LYS A 90 -19.03 -2.63 -3.28
C LYS A 90 -17.85 -3.09 -4.18
N ARG A 91 -17.52 -2.29 -5.19
CA ARG A 91 -16.39 -2.60 -6.10
C ARG A 91 -15.04 -2.53 -5.41
N ARG A 92 -14.85 -1.56 -4.51
CA ARG A 92 -13.61 -1.43 -3.73
C ARG A 92 -13.46 -2.59 -2.74
N LEU A 93 -14.53 -2.96 -2.04
CA LEU A 93 -14.55 -4.12 -1.14
C LEU A 93 -14.21 -5.42 -1.90
N ILE A 94 -14.89 -5.69 -3.03
CA ILE A 94 -14.59 -6.89 -3.84
C ILE A 94 -13.12 -6.92 -4.28
N ARG A 95 -12.52 -5.76 -4.56
CA ARG A 95 -11.15 -5.67 -5.02
C ARG A 95 -10.12 -5.88 -3.90
N LEU A 96 -10.37 -5.32 -2.72
CA LEU A 96 -9.34 -5.23 -1.65
C LEU A 96 -9.55 -6.28 -0.56
N HIS A 97 -10.79 -6.48 -0.12
CA HIS A 97 -11.07 -7.23 1.09
C HIS A 97 -10.70 -8.72 1.05
N PRO A 98 -10.80 -9.44 -0.08
CA PRO A 98 -10.36 -10.84 -0.13
C PRO A 98 -8.93 -11.04 0.35
N MET A 99 -7.99 -10.23 -0.12
CA MET A 99 -6.59 -10.35 0.28
C MET A 99 -6.32 -9.89 1.71
N VAL A 100 -7.12 -8.97 2.25
CA VAL A 100 -7.09 -8.61 3.68
C VAL A 100 -7.43 -9.82 4.54
N VAL A 101 -8.51 -10.53 4.21
CA VAL A 101 -8.91 -11.77 4.92
C VAL A 101 -7.81 -12.83 4.86
N MET A 102 -7.17 -13.01 3.71
CA MET A 102 -6.02 -13.90 3.56
C MET A 102 -4.85 -13.46 4.47
N GLY A 103 -4.51 -12.18 4.46
CA GLY A 103 -3.45 -11.63 5.30
C GLY A 103 -3.71 -11.81 6.79
N ILE A 104 -4.96 -11.63 7.25
CA ILE A 104 -5.37 -11.92 8.64
C ILE A 104 -5.20 -13.40 8.97
N ALA A 105 -5.67 -14.30 8.10
CA ALA A 105 -5.55 -15.74 8.31
C ALA A 105 -4.08 -16.18 8.44
N LEU A 106 -3.22 -15.66 7.57
CA LEU A 106 -1.78 -15.89 7.66
C LEU A 106 -1.18 -15.27 8.92
N GLY A 107 -1.65 -14.09 9.35
CA GLY A 107 -1.25 -13.45 10.59
C GLY A 107 -1.56 -14.29 11.82
N VAL A 108 -2.77 -14.88 11.89
CA VAL A 108 -3.14 -15.82 12.96
C VAL A 108 -2.26 -17.06 12.94
N LEU A 109 -2.08 -17.65 11.75
CA LEU A 109 -1.24 -18.83 11.58
C LEU A 109 0.18 -18.59 12.10
N THR A 110 0.82 -17.52 11.62
CA THR A 110 2.20 -17.18 12.01
C THR A 110 2.30 -16.79 13.49
N PHE A 111 1.29 -16.13 14.04
CA PHE A 111 1.23 -15.80 15.47
C PHE A 111 1.28 -17.06 16.35
N TYR A 112 0.51 -18.09 16.01
CA TYR A 112 0.56 -19.34 16.75
C TYR A 112 1.82 -20.16 16.49
N ILE A 113 2.42 -20.10 15.31
CA ILE A 113 3.75 -20.68 15.06
C ILE A 113 4.82 -20.02 15.94
N GLN A 114 4.71 -18.71 16.23
CA GLN A 114 5.58 -18.00 17.17
C GLN A 114 5.34 -18.35 18.65
N GLY A 115 4.36 -19.17 18.98
CA GLY A 115 4.04 -19.56 20.34
C GLY A 115 2.82 -18.87 20.94
N GLY A 116 2.10 -18.02 20.22
CA GLY A 116 0.87 -17.36 20.66
C GLY A 116 1.11 -16.36 21.81
N ALA A 117 2.23 -15.64 21.75
CA ALA A 117 2.64 -14.69 22.79
C ALA A 117 2.99 -13.31 22.20
N GLN A 118 2.93 -12.29 23.03
CA GLN A 118 3.46 -10.94 22.71
C GLN A 118 4.99 -10.98 22.60
N TRP A 119 5.57 -9.89 22.15
CA TRP A 119 7.03 -9.79 22.03
C TRP A 119 7.78 -9.90 23.36
N ASP A 120 7.13 -9.56 24.47
CA ASP A 120 7.68 -9.71 25.82
C ASP A 120 7.52 -11.14 26.42
N GLY A 121 6.95 -12.07 25.64
CA GLY A 121 6.69 -13.45 26.05
C GLY A 121 5.34 -13.67 26.76
N THR A 122 4.53 -12.64 26.97
CA THR A 122 3.20 -12.76 27.58
C THR A 122 2.25 -13.54 26.67
N ARG A 123 1.77 -14.71 27.13
CA ARG A 123 0.86 -15.55 26.34
C ARG A 123 -0.51 -14.90 26.21
N MET A 124 -1.04 -14.92 24.98
CA MET A 124 -2.34 -14.34 24.67
C MET A 124 -3.45 -15.39 24.74
N ALA A 125 -4.58 -14.99 25.35
CA ALA A 125 -5.78 -15.83 25.34
C ALA A 125 -6.35 -15.92 23.91
N VAL A 126 -6.93 -17.07 23.56
CA VAL A 126 -7.59 -17.29 22.28
C VAL A 126 -8.69 -16.24 22.02
N SER A 127 -9.43 -15.84 23.07
CA SER A 127 -10.45 -14.80 22.98
C SER A 127 -9.90 -13.43 22.54
N ALA A 128 -8.69 -13.07 22.99
CA ALA A 128 -8.00 -11.85 22.59
C ALA A 128 -7.62 -11.89 21.10
N VAL A 129 -7.08 -13.03 20.64
CA VAL A 129 -6.76 -13.23 19.22
C VAL A 129 -8.03 -13.18 18.36
N MET A 130 -9.12 -13.81 18.81
CA MET A 130 -10.42 -13.76 18.11
C MET A 130 -10.98 -12.33 18.03
N LEU A 131 -10.83 -11.54 19.11
CA LEU A 131 -11.21 -10.13 19.09
C LEU A 131 -10.34 -9.35 18.11
N ALA A 132 -9.02 -9.53 18.11
CA ALA A 132 -8.12 -8.93 17.13
C ALA A 132 -8.52 -9.29 15.68
N VAL A 133 -8.84 -10.55 15.39
CA VAL A 133 -9.36 -10.98 14.09
C VAL A 133 -10.63 -10.21 13.71
N LEU A 134 -11.59 -10.14 14.66
CA LEU A 134 -12.88 -9.47 14.41
C LEU A 134 -12.69 -7.97 14.11
N LEU A 135 -11.90 -7.28 14.94
CA LEU A 135 -11.62 -5.86 14.75
C LEU A 135 -10.90 -5.63 13.40
N HIS A 136 -9.89 -6.45 13.09
CA HIS A 136 -9.15 -6.33 11.84
C HIS A 136 -10.00 -6.61 10.60
N LEU A 137 -10.93 -7.57 10.64
CA LEU A 137 -11.87 -7.84 9.54
C LEU A 137 -12.71 -6.62 9.19
N PHE A 138 -13.05 -5.78 10.15
CA PHE A 138 -13.82 -4.56 9.93
C PHE A 138 -12.95 -3.30 9.83
N PHE A 139 -11.63 -3.44 9.79
CA PHE A 139 -10.68 -2.33 9.87
C PHE A 139 -10.97 -1.38 11.04
N ILE A 140 -11.31 -1.94 12.20
CA ILE A 140 -11.35 -1.20 13.46
C ILE A 140 -9.95 -1.29 14.08
N PRO A 141 -9.23 -0.17 14.21
CA PRO A 141 -7.87 -0.18 14.74
C PRO A 141 -7.83 -0.61 16.20
N GLU A 142 -6.81 -1.39 16.56
CA GLU A 142 -6.50 -1.76 17.93
C GLU A 142 -6.01 -0.55 18.72
N ILE A 143 -6.39 -0.51 19.99
CA ILE A 143 -5.89 0.50 20.94
C ILE A 143 -4.60 -0.05 21.55
N PRO A 144 -3.48 0.70 21.51
CA PRO A 144 -2.22 0.26 22.12
C PRO A 144 -2.39 -0.16 23.58
N GLY A 145 -1.87 -1.34 23.93
CA GLY A 145 -1.98 -1.93 25.28
C GLY A 145 -3.36 -2.49 25.64
N ALA A 146 -4.34 -2.48 24.72
CA ALA A 146 -5.61 -3.17 24.96
C ALA A 146 -5.42 -4.70 24.93
N GLY A 147 -6.39 -5.43 25.49
CA GLY A 147 -6.34 -6.90 25.53
C GLY A 147 -6.31 -7.58 24.17
N SER A 148 -6.64 -6.88 23.09
CA SER A 148 -6.58 -7.32 21.69
C SER A 148 -5.27 -6.91 20.98
N ASP A 149 -4.40 -6.13 21.61
CA ASP A 149 -3.03 -5.86 21.12
C ASP A 149 -2.17 -7.12 21.30
N VAL A 150 -2.40 -8.10 20.44
CA VAL A 150 -1.84 -9.46 20.58
C VAL A 150 -0.32 -9.53 20.45
N ARG A 151 0.33 -8.47 19.94
CA ARG A 151 1.79 -8.40 19.86
C ARG A 151 2.42 -7.50 20.91
N GLY A 152 1.64 -6.63 21.55
CA GLY A 152 2.12 -5.72 22.61
C GLY A 152 3.04 -4.61 22.11
N ASN A 153 2.98 -4.29 20.81
CA ASN A 153 3.80 -3.25 20.20
C ASN A 153 2.97 -2.04 19.72
N GLY A 154 1.67 -2.01 20.03
CA GLY A 154 0.78 -0.89 19.73
C GLY A 154 0.38 -0.75 18.27
N GLU A 155 0.64 -1.74 17.41
CA GLU A 155 0.20 -1.73 16.02
C GLU A 155 -1.34 -1.69 15.91
N MET A 156 -1.88 -0.82 15.04
CA MET A 156 -3.32 -0.78 14.76
C MET A 156 -3.88 -2.11 14.26
N PHE A 157 -3.04 -2.93 13.62
CA PHE A 157 -3.42 -4.21 13.05
C PHE A 157 -2.36 -5.28 13.34
N PRO A 158 -2.25 -5.77 14.59
CA PRO A 158 -1.11 -6.58 15.05
C PRO A 158 -1.02 -7.97 14.41
N LEU A 159 -2.06 -8.42 13.70
CA LEU A 159 -1.98 -9.66 12.90
C LEU A 159 -1.29 -9.43 11.55
N ASN A 160 -1.26 -8.17 11.05
CA ASN A 160 -0.58 -7.80 9.82
C ASN A 160 -0.33 -6.29 9.81
N GLY A 161 0.79 -5.86 10.38
CA GLY A 161 1.14 -4.45 10.61
C GLY A 161 0.86 -3.53 9.39
N PRO A 162 1.40 -3.81 8.19
CA PRO A 162 1.19 -2.98 7.00
C PRO A 162 -0.26 -2.72 6.60
N HIS A 163 -1.23 -3.45 7.13
CA HIS A 163 -2.64 -3.18 6.88
C HIS A 163 -3.12 -1.82 7.41
N TRP A 164 -2.32 -1.13 8.23
CA TRP A 164 -2.55 0.26 8.59
C TRP A 164 -2.75 1.15 7.35
N SER A 165 -1.97 0.94 6.32
CA SER A 165 -2.06 1.72 5.09
C SER A 165 -3.31 1.39 4.28
N LEU A 166 -3.76 0.13 4.27
CA LEU A 166 -5.03 -0.26 3.67
C LEU A 166 -6.22 0.37 4.39
N PHE A 167 -6.17 0.46 5.72
CA PHE A 167 -7.16 1.22 6.49
C PHE A 167 -7.26 2.66 5.99
N PHE A 168 -6.13 3.36 5.85
CA PHE A 168 -6.13 4.71 5.29
C PHE A 168 -6.54 4.74 3.82
N GLU A 169 -6.25 3.70 3.02
CA GLU A 169 -6.77 3.60 1.66
C GLU A 169 -8.31 3.53 1.65
N TYR A 170 -8.93 2.78 2.58
CA TYR A 170 -10.40 2.79 2.71
C TYR A 170 -10.91 4.17 3.10
N ILE A 171 -10.27 4.88 4.04
CA ILE A 171 -10.60 6.27 4.38
C ILE A 171 -10.49 7.17 3.14
N GLY A 172 -9.42 7.06 2.37
CA GLY A 172 -9.23 7.81 1.11
C GLY A 172 -10.35 7.55 0.10
N ASN A 173 -10.79 6.29 -0.04
CA ASN A 173 -11.93 5.95 -0.89
C ASN A 173 -13.26 6.54 -0.36
N ILE A 174 -13.47 6.58 0.95
CA ILE A 174 -14.62 7.23 1.57
C ILE A 174 -14.59 8.74 1.29
N PHE A 175 -13.43 9.37 1.53
CA PHE A 175 -13.21 10.79 1.25
C PHE A 175 -13.48 11.14 -0.21
N TYR A 176 -12.97 10.32 -1.13
CA TYR A 176 -13.23 10.48 -2.56
C TYR A 176 -14.75 10.40 -2.84
N ALA A 177 -15.39 9.34 -2.42
CA ALA A 177 -16.80 9.09 -2.77
C ALA A 177 -17.78 10.12 -2.18
N LEU A 178 -17.47 10.66 -1.01
CA LEU A 178 -18.36 11.59 -0.31
C LEU A 178 -18.04 13.06 -0.57
N LEU A 179 -16.75 13.41 -0.70
CA LEU A 179 -16.30 14.80 -0.76
C LEU A 179 -15.54 15.11 -2.05
N LEU A 180 -14.34 14.53 -2.27
CA LEU A 180 -13.38 15.01 -3.26
C LEU A 180 -13.92 14.95 -4.70
N ARG A 181 -14.72 13.93 -5.04
CA ARG A 181 -15.34 13.83 -6.37
C ARG A 181 -16.29 14.99 -6.70
N ARG A 182 -16.82 15.68 -5.69
CA ARG A 182 -17.75 16.81 -5.84
C ARG A 182 -17.03 18.14 -6.05
N LEU A 183 -15.74 18.19 -5.69
CA LEU A 183 -14.94 19.40 -5.88
C LEU A 183 -14.67 19.61 -7.38
N SER A 184 -14.79 20.87 -7.83
CA SER A 184 -14.27 21.26 -9.15
C SER A 184 -12.74 21.11 -9.14
N THR A 185 -12.13 21.02 -10.32
CA THR A 185 -10.65 20.92 -10.43
C THR A 185 -9.97 22.08 -9.71
N LYS A 186 -10.52 23.30 -9.76
CA LYS A 186 -10.01 24.46 -9.04
C LYS A 186 -9.99 24.24 -7.53
N TRP A 187 -11.11 23.81 -6.95
CA TRP A 187 -11.21 23.56 -5.50
C TRP A 187 -10.39 22.35 -5.05
N LEU A 188 -10.30 21.32 -5.91
CA LEU A 188 -9.39 20.20 -5.64
C LEU A 188 -7.92 20.65 -5.66
N THR A 189 -7.53 21.57 -6.55
CA THR A 189 -6.17 22.14 -6.55
C THR A 189 -5.90 22.89 -5.24
N VAL A 190 -6.83 23.74 -4.79
CA VAL A 190 -6.70 24.43 -3.49
C VAL A 190 -6.56 23.42 -2.36
N TRP A 191 -7.41 22.38 -2.33
CA TRP A 191 -7.32 21.30 -1.36
C TRP A 191 -5.95 20.62 -1.35
N VAL A 192 -5.43 20.24 -2.51
CA VAL A 192 -4.10 19.59 -2.65
C VAL A 192 -2.98 20.49 -2.14
N ILE A 193 -3.04 21.79 -2.46
CA ILE A 193 -2.05 22.76 -1.95
C ILE A 193 -2.10 22.84 -0.43
N VAL A 194 -3.29 23.00 0.16
CA VAL A 194 -3.47 23.07 1.61
C VAL A 194 -2.98 21.81 2.31
N MET A 195 -3.36 20.63 1.78
CA MET A 195 -2.91 19.36 2.34
C MET A 195 -1.41 19.13 2.15
N GLY A 196 -0.83 19.59 1.04
CA GLY A 196 0.61 19.53 0.79
C GLY A 196 1.40 20.40 1.75
N VAL A 197 0.92 21.61 2.04
CA VAL A 197 1.52 22.50 3.05
C VAL A 197 1.41 21.89 4.44
N ALA A 198 0.25 21.34 4.80
CA ALA A 198 0.04 20.68 6.09
C ALA A 198 0.95 19.44 6.24
N PHE A 199 1.07 18.63 5.20
CA PHE A 199 1.97 17.46 5.16
C PHE A 199 3.45 17.90 5.29
N ALA A 200 3.87 18.93 4.55
CA ALA A 200 5.24 19.46 4.64
C ALA A 200 5.54 20.01 6.03
N ALA A 201 4.63 20.79 6.59
CA ALA A 201 4.78 21.32 7.94
C ALA A 201 4.88 20.21 8.99
N PHE A 202 3.99 19.20 8.91
CA PHE A 202 4.02 18.03 9.79
C PHE A 202 5.35 17.27 9.68
N GLY A 203 5.79 16.95 8.45
CA GLY A 203 7.01 16.19 8.23
C GLY A 203 8.27 16.94 8.68
N VAL A 204 8.42 18.21 8.27
CA VAL A 204 9.61 19.01 8.59
C VAL A 204 9.69 19.35 10.09
N SER A 205 8.55 19.49 10.78
CA SER A 205 8.53 19.77 12.22
C SER A 205 8.91 18.58 13.10
N ASP A 206 8.96 17.36 12.51
CA ASP A 206 9.22 16.10 13.22
C ASP A 206 8.45 15.99 14.55
N VAL A 207 7.18 16.38 14.53
CA VAL A 207 6.33 16.49 15.72
C VAL A 207 6.16 15.16 16.47
N VAL A 208 6.42 14.04 15.82
CA VAL A 208 6.41 12.70 16.42
C VAL A 208 7.76 12.34 17.05
N GLY A 209 8.84 13.02 16.63
CA GLY A 209 10.19 12.82 17.14
C GLY A 209 10.90 11.56 16.63
N TYR A 210 10.47 11.05 15.47
CA TYR A 210 11.10 9.86 14.87
C TYR A 210 12.24 10.19 13.89
N GLY A 211 12.46 11.47 13.62
CA GLY A 211 13.38 11.89 12.54
C GLY A 211 12.93 11.41 11.16
N SER A 212 11.65 11.10 11.00
CA SER A 212 11.07 10.46 9.82
C SER A 212 9.56 10.68 9.74
N ILE A 213 9.01 10.70 8.52
CA ILE A 213 7.56 10.63 8.29
C ILE A 213 7.01 9.18 8.31
N GLY A 214 7.78 8.21 8.76
CA GLY A 214 7.42 6.79 8.87
C GLY A 214 6.36 6.49 9.93
N VAL A 215 5.23 7.19 9.90
CA VAL A 215 4.13 7.15 10.88
C VAL A 215 2.82 6.65 10.25
N GLY A 216 1.82 6.38 11.08
CA GLY A 216 0.47 5.96 10.66
C GLY A 216 0.11 4.54 11.11
N TRP A 217 1.02 3.82 11.76
CA TRP A 217 0.86 2.41 12.10
C TRP A 217 0.30 2.15 13.52
N THR A 218 0.20 3.20 14.36
CA THR A 218 -0.39 3.14 15.70
C THR A 218 -1.42 4.25 15.92
N LEU A 219 -2.35 4.05 16.87
CA LEU A 219 -3.38 5.04 17.26
C LEU A 219 -2.87 6.10 18.22
N ASP A 220 -1.61 6.04 18.64
CA ASP A 220 -1.10 7.04 19.56
C ASP A 220 -1.00 8.43 18.91
N GLY A 221 -1.52 9.43 19.59
CA GLY A 221 -1.36 10.85 19.35
C GLY A 221 -1.13 11.25 17.89
N MET A 222 0.03 11.86 17.63
CA MET A 222 0.37 12.42 16.32
C MET A 222 0.71 11.37 15.25
N ASN A 223 0.99 10.12 15.63
CA ASN A 223 1.26 9.04 14.69
C ASN A 223 0.05 8.78 13.78
N PHE A 224 -1.15 8.68 14.35
CA PHE A 224 -2.40 8.51 13.58
C PHE A 224 -2.67 9.70 12.64
N TRP A 225 -2.49 10.94 13.12
CA TRP A 225 -2.70 12.13 12.31
C TRP A 225 -1.68 12.24 11.18
N GLY A 226 -0.44 11.84 11.44
CA GLY A 226 0.58 11.71 10.41
C GLY A 226 0.18 10.72 9.32
N GLY A 227 -0.32 9.55 9.69
CA GLY A 227 -0.86 8.56 8.75
C GLY A 227 -2.01 9.12 7.90
N LEU A 228 -2.91 9.90 8.52
CA LEU A 228 -3.99 10.55 7.80
C LEU A 228 -3.47 11.60 6.79
N LEU A 229 -2.46 12.37 7.13
CA LEU A 229 -1.83 13.34 6.22
C LEU A 229 -1.08 12.63 5.08
N ARG A 230 -0.33 11.55 5.40
CA ARG A 230 0.34 10.69 4.43
C ARG A 230 -0.62 10.06 3.42
N MET A 231 -1.87 9.83 3.79
CA MET A 231 -2.90 9.40 2.85
C MET A 231 -3.54 10.58 2.11
N THR A 232 -3.98 11.60 2.85
CA THR A 232 -4.83 12.67 2.31
C THR A 232 -4.14 13.47 1.22
N PHE A 233 -2.89 13.88 1.43
CA PHE A 233 -2.15 14.65 0.43
C PHE A 233 -1.83 13.79 -0.80
N PRO A 234 -1.11 12.65 -0.71
CA PRO A 234 -0.74 11.88 -1.89
C PRO A 234 -1.95 11.37 -2.69
N PHE A 235 -2.98 10.87 -2.01
CA PHE A 235 -4.20 10.40 -2.69
C PHE A 235 -4.89 11.55 -3.44
N SER A 236 -5.04 12.71 -2.81
CA SER A 236 -5.65 13.89 -3.45
C SER A 236 -4.80 14.42 -4.60
N CYS A 237 -3.47 14.39 -4.46
CA CYS A 237 -2.52 14.74 -5.53
C CYS A 237 -2.71 13.82 -6.74
N GLY A 238 -2.73 12.51 -6.54
CA GLY A 238 -3.01 11.54 -7.60
C GLY A 238 -4.37 11.76 -8.28
N LEU A 239 -5.41 12.05 -7.49
CA LEU A 239 -6.74 12.39 -8.00
C LEU A 239 -6.70 13.66 -8.87
N LEU A 240 -6.04 14.74 -8.41
CA LEU A 240 -5.88 15.96 -9.20
C LEU A 240 -5.12 15.68 -10.50
N MET A 241 -4.02 14.92 -10.41
CA MET A 241 -3.24 14.53 -11.57
C MET A 241 -4.12 13.83 -12.62
N SER A 242 -5.00 12.92 -12.22
CA SER A 242 -5.90 12.22 -13.16
C SER A 242 -6.84 13.16 -13.91
N ARG A 243 -7.21 14.30 -13.34
CA ARG A 243 -8.08 15.31 -13.95
C ARG A 243 -7.37 16.24 -14.91
N VAL A 244 -6.11 16.58 -14.61
CA VAL A 244 -5.33 17.56 -15.40
C VAL A 244 -4.31 16.89 -16.33
N PHE A 245 -4.23 15.57 -16.28
CA PHE A 245 -3.24 14.79 -16.99
C PHE A 245 -3.36 14.95 -18.52
N LYS A 246 -2.24 15.27 -19.13
CA LYS A 246 -2.07 15.28 -20.58
C LYS A 246 -0.89 14.36 -20.90
N PRO A 247 -1.13 13.18 -21.50
CA PRO A 247 -0.07 12.22 -21.73
C PRO A 247 0.97 12.76 -22.72
N MET A 248 2.24 12.57 -22.36
CA MET A 248 3.36 12.63 -23.30
C MET A 248 3.68 11.21 -23.76
N LYS A 249 4.49 11.06 -24.81
CA LYS A 249 4.96 9.75 -25.28
C LYS A 249 6.41 9.54 -24.84
N ILE A 250 6.60 8.95 -23.65
CA ILE A 250 7.94 8.71 -23.07
C ILE A 250 8.33 7.26 -23.32
N ARG A 251 9.34 7.04 -24.17
CA ARG A 251 9.92 5.71 -24.40
C ARG A 251 10.83 5.32 -23.23
N GLY A 252 10.84 4.03 -22.86
CA GLY A 252 11.67 3.55 -21.74
C GLY A 252 11.24 4.03 -20.36
N ALA A 253 10.06 4.64 -20.24
CA ALA A 253 9.55 5.19 -18.97
C ALA A 253 9.54 4.17 -17.84
N PHE A 254 9.25 2.90 -18.13
CA PHE A 254 9.25 1.85 -17.08
C PHE A 254 10.61 1.73 -16.40
N TRP A 255 11.67 1.58 -17.17
CA TRP A 255 13.02 1.39 -16.64
C TRP A 255 13.55 2.65 -15.94
N LEU A 256 13.29 3.82 -16.52
CA LEU A 256 13.68 5.09 -15.92
C LEU A 256 12.95 5.33 -14.58
N CYS A 257 11.63 5.13 -14.54
CA CYS A 257 10.85 5.28 -13.31
C CYS A 257 11.22 4.23 -12.27
N THR A 258 11.51 2.98 -12.70
CA THR A 258 12.04 1.93 -11.80
C THR A 258 13.36 2.36 -11.19
N ALA A 259 14.30 2.84 -11.99
CA ALA A 259 15.59 3.32 -11.49
C ALA A 259 15.43 4.48 -10.50
N LEU A 260 14.52 5.43 -10.78
CA LEU A 260 14.22 6.53 -9.86
C LEU A 260 13.62 6.02 -8.53
N ILE A 261 12.61 5.15 -8.58
CA ILE A 261 12.02 4.58 -7.35
C ILE A 261 13.09 3.87 -6.53
N VAL A 262 13.87 2.98 -7.15
CA VAL A 262 14.93 2.26 -6.46
C VAL A 262 15.97 3.23 -5.87
N ALA A 263 16.44 4.20 -6.65
CA ALA A 263 17.43 5.17 -6.20
C ALA A 263 16.94 5.98 -4.99
N PHE A 264 15.73 6.56 -5.08
CA PHE A 264 15.20 7.39 -3.99
C PHE A 264 14.83 6.59 -2.73
N LEU A 265 14.33 5.38 -2.86
CA LEU A 265 14.02 4.54 -1.70
C LEU A 265 15.29 3.94 -1.05
N SER A 266 16.39 3.82 -1.79
CA SER A 266 17.67 3.27 -1.29
C SER A 266 18.60 4.30 -0.67
N VAL A 267 18.24 5.58 -0.65
CA VAL A 267 19.04 6.59 0.05
C VAL A 267 19.11 6.23 1.54
N PRO A 268 20.29 6.25 2.17
CA PRO A 268 20.41 6.03 3.61
C PRO A 268 19.76 7.17 4.41
N ASN A 269 19.53 6.93 5.70
CA ASN A 269 19.02 7.97 6.59
C ASN A 269 19.97 9.20 6.59
N LEU A 270 19.42 10.38 6.40
CA LEU A 270 20.15 11.64 6.24
C LEU A 270 20.22 12.44 7.55
N GLY A 271 19.97 11.81 8.70
CA GLY A 271 19.98 12.47 10.00
C GLY A 271 19.00 13.64 10.06
N GLY A 272 19.45 14.84 10.49
CA GLY A 272 18.58 16.01 10.60
C GLY A 272 17.92 16.49 9.30
N TRP A 273 18.37 16.03 8.14
CA TRP A 273 17.76 16.35 6.84
C TRP A 273 16.77 15.28 6.35
N ASN A 274 16.61 14.22 7.11
CA ASN A 274 15.83 13.06 6.69
C ASN A 274 14.37 13.43 6.38
N CYS A 275 13.68 14.10 7.32
CA CYS A 275 12.29 14.53 7.12
C CYS A 275 12.11 15.44 5.89
N VAL A 276 13.06 16.36 5.65
CA VAL A 276 13.03 17.23 4.47
C VAL A 276 13.15 16.42 3.18
N TYR A 277 14.09 15.48 3.16
CA TYR A 277 14.26 14.56 2.03
C TYR A 277 12.98 13.79 1.73
N GLU A 278 12.38 13.20 2.75
CA GLU A 278 11.16 12.40 2.63
C GLU A 278 9.97 13.21 2.12
N VAL A 279 9.77 14.41 2.68
CA VAL A 279 8.75 15.36 2.21
C VAL A 279 8.98 15.72 0.74
N CYS A 280 10.23 15.99 0.32
CA CYS A 280 10.55 16.25 -1.08
C CYS A 280 10.25 15.03 -1.97
N CYS A 281 10.56 13.82 -1.52
CA CYS A 281 10.21 12.60 -2.26
C CYS A 281 8.71 12.51 -2.51
N VAL A 282 7.89 12.73 -1.50
CA VAL A 282 6.43 12.57 -1.59
C VAL A 282 5.78 13.72 -2.37
N ILE A 283 6.23 14.96 -2.17
CA ILE A 283 5.60 16.12 -2.83
C ILE A 283 6.06 16.31 -4.27
N VAL A 284 7.32 15.96 -4.60
CA VAL A 284 7.90 16.25 -5.91
C VAL A 284 8.21 14.99 -6.69
N VAL A 285 9.04 14.10 -6.12
CA VAL A 285 9.59 12.97 -6.89
C VAL A 285 8.49 12.00 -7.31
N PHE A 286 7.65 11.57 -6.39
CA PHE A 286 6.62 10.56 -6.69
C PHE A 286 5.55 11.05 -7.66
N PRO A 287 5.00 12.29 -7.56
CA PRO A 287 4.12 12.82 -8.61
C PRO A 287 4.78 12.86 -9.99
N VAL A 288 6.06 13.26 -10.07
CA VAL A 288 6.81 13.27 -11.35
C VAL A 288 6.94 11.85 -11.90
N VAL A 289 7.30 10.87 -11.07
CA VAL A 289 7.40 9.46 -11.48
C VAL A 289 6.05 8.93 -11.97
N VAL A 290 4.95 9.22 -11.25
CA VAL A 290 3.60 8.83 -11.68
C VAL A 290 3.22 9.49 -13.02
N TYR A 291 3.53 10.77 -13.20
CA TYR A 291 3.29 11.47 -14.47
C TYR A 291 4.07 10.84 -15.63
N MET A 292 5.36 10.57 -15.41
CA MET A 292 6.23 9.95 -16.43
C MET A 292 5.74 8.54 -16.80
N ALA A 293 5.37 7.74 -15.81
CA ALA A 293 4.87 6.39 -16.02
C ALA A 293 3.51 6.36 -16.72
N ALA A 294 2.60 7.27 -16.34
CA ALA A 294 1.31 7.41 -17.00
C ALA A 294 1.46 7.89 -18.47
N SER A 295 2.53 8.64 -18.77
CA SER A 295 2.90 9.09 -20.11
C SER A 295 3.73 8.05 -20.89
N GLY A 296 4.11 6.95 -20.26
CA GLY A 296 5.01 5.97 -20.82
C GLY A 296 4.37 5.09 -21.89
N VAL A 297 5.19 4.72 -22.86
CA VAL A 297 4.83 3.78 -23.93
C VAL A 297 5.75 2.57 -23.82
N THR A 298 5.16 1.37 -23.62
CA THR A 298 5.89 0.11 -23.78
C THR A 298 5.96 -0.26 -25.24
N THR A 299 7.17 -0.44 -25.75
CA THR A 299 7.42 -0.77 -27.16
C THR A 299 7.87 -2.21 -27.37
N ASP A 300 8.12 -2.94 -26.28
CA ASP A 300 8.63 -4.32 -26.31
C ASP A 300 7.78 -5.27 -25.48
N ALA A 301 7.77 -6.55 -25.88
CA ALA A 301 6.97 -7.60 -25.22
C ALA A 301 7.49 -7.92 -23.82
N THR A 302 8.80 -7.82 -23.58
CA THR A 302 9.44 -8.13 -22.29
C THR A 302 9.02 -7.14 -21.22
N SER A 303 9.17 -5.84 -21.47
CA SER A 303 8.72 -4.78 -20.55
C SER A 303 7.21 -4.89 -20.29
N SER A 304 6.41 -5.17 -21.33
CA SER A 304 4.97 -5.33 -21.19
C SER A 304 4.59 -6.56 -20.35
N GLY A 305 5.28 -7.69 -20.53
CA GLY A 305 5.09 -8.91 -19.75
C GLY A 305 5.48 -8.71 -18.29
N LEU A 306 6.63 -8.07 -18.05
CA LEU A 306 7.12 -7.76 -16.71
C LEU A 306 6.18 -6.80 -15.96
N CYS A 307 5.72 -5.73 -16.61
CA CYS A 307 4.76 -4.80 -16.01
C CYS A 307 3.46 -5.49 -15.60
N ARG A 308 2.95 -6.42 -16.43
CA ARG A 308 1.74 -7.20 -16.07
C ARG A 308 1.99 -8.08 -14.87
N PHE A 309 3.06 -8.88 -14.90
CA PHE A 309 3.40 -9.78 -13.79
C PHE A 309 3.55 -9.02 -12.47
N LEU A 310 4.38 -7.97 -12.46
CA LEU A 310 4.61 -7.15 -11.29
C LEU A 310 3.32 -6.46 -10.80
N GLY A 311 2.52 -5.97 -11.73
CA GLY A 311 1.23 -5.34 -11.41
C GLY A 311 0.24 -6.32 -10.80
N ASP A 312 0.15 -7.52 -11.35
CA ASP A 312 -0.76 -8.56 -10.88
C ASP A 312 -0.42 -9.01 -9.46
N ILE A 313 0.86 -9.24 -9.16
CA ILE A 313 1.29 -9.70 -7.82
C ILE A 313 1.40 -8.59 -6.78
N SER A 314 1.45 -7.30 -7.18
CA SER A 314 1.79 -6.19 -6.28
C SER A 314 0.91 -6.11 -5.03
N TYR A 315 -0.41 -6.19 -5.21
CA TYR A 315 -1.36 -6.12 -4.10
C TYR A 315 -1.39 -7.41 -3.26
N PRO A 316 -1.47 -8.62 -3.85
CA PRO A 316 -1.31 -9.86 -3.09
C PRO A 316 -0.01 -9.89 -2.28
N LEU A 317 1.11 -9.50 -2.87
CA LEU A 317 2.41 -9.48 -2.22
C LEU A 317 2.41 -8.55 -1.00
N TYR A 318 1.86 -7.33 -1.15
CA TYR A 318 1.73 -6.39 -0.05
C TYR A 318 0.83 -6.92 1.07
N ALA A 319 -0.25 -7.63 0.73
CA ALA A 319 -1.22 -8.10 1.71
C ALA A 319 -0.76 -9.33 2.51
N VAL A 320 0.17 -10.15 1.99
CA VAL A 320 0.52 -11.44 2.62
C VAL A 320 1.94 -11.51 3.18
N HIS A 321 2.83 -10.56 2.89
CA HIS A 321 4.26 -10.71 3.22
C HIS A 321 4.57 -10.59 4.71
N TYR A 322 3.94 -9.66 5.41
CA TYR A 322 4.37 -9.25 6.74
C TYR A 322 4.17 -10.29 7.86
N PRO A 323 3.14 -11.15 7.84
CA PRO A 323 3.07 -12.27 8.76
C PRO A 323 4.33 -13.15 8.79
N PHE A 324 5.01 -13.31 7.66
CA PHE A 324 6.26 -14.07 7.58
C PHE A 324 7.47 -13.24 8.01
N MET A 325 7.41 -11.90 7.91
CA MET A 325 8.42 -11.02 8.50
C MET A 325 8.42 -11.15 10.03
N TYR A 326 7.26 -11.26 10.68
CA TYR A 326 7.20 -11.53 12.11
C TYR A 326 7.89 -12.84 12.51
N LEU A 327 7.74 -13.92 11.72
CA LEU A 327 8.49 -15.15 11.97
C LEU A 327 10.00 -14.94 11.80
N PHE A 328 10.40 -14.21 10.75
CA PHE A 328 11.80 -13.89 10.53
C PHE A 328 12.38 -13.08 11.69
N TYR A 329 11.67 -12.06 12.16
CA TYR A 329 12.10 -11.28 13.32
C TYR A 329 12.22 -12.14 14.57
N HIS A 330 11.22 -12.97 14.84
CA HIS A 330 11.20 -13.80 16.04
C HIS A 330 12.35 -14.83 16.08
N TYR A 331 12.61 -15.55 14.97
CA TYR A 331 13.57 -16.65 14.96
C TYR A 331 14.98 -16.22 14.53
N ILE A 332 15.15 -15.09 13.86
CA ILE A 332 16.39 -14.69 13.23
C ILE A 332 16.85 -13.31 13.66
N GLY A 333 15.95 -12.34 13.80
CA GLY A 333 16.26 -10.92 13.92
C GLY A 333 16.35 -10.35 15.34
N PHE A 334 15.74 -10.99 16.35
CA PHE A 334 15.69 -10.41 17.71
C PHE A 334 16.81 -10.83 18.67
N PRO A 335 17.00 -10.06 19.76
CA PRO A 335 18.28 -9.72 20.38
C PRO A 335 19.09 -10.84 21.02
N GLU A 336 18.54 -11.98 21.32
CA GLU A 336 19.33 -13.10 21.86
C GLU A 336 20.25 -13.75 20.84
N THR A 337 20.05 -13.42 19.56
CA THR A 337 20.79 -14.00 18.41
C THR A 337 21.23 -12.96 17.39
N TRP A 338 21.53 -11.71 17.79
CA TRP A 338 21.92 -10.64 16.87
C TRP A 338 22.84 -11.15 15.76
N ARG A 339 22.22 -11.50 14.64
CA ARG A 339 22.93 -11.92 13.42
C ARG A 339 23.05 -10.73 12.49
N THR A 340 24.08 -10.72 11.71
CA THR A 340 24.26 -9.71 10.68
C THR A 340 23.45 -10.08 9.42
N PRO A 341 23.12 -9.10 8.55
CA PRO A 341 22.54 -9.41 7.23
C PRO A 341 23.41 -10.39 6.42
N ALA A 342 24.74 -10.34 6.60
CA ALA A 342 25.67 -11.25 5.92
C ALA A 342 25.53 -12.71 6.35
N GLU A 343 25.09 -12.98 7.59
CA GLU A 343 24.84 -14.33 8.10
C GLU A 343 23.46 -14.84 7.73
N THR A 344 22.49 -13.91 7.53
CA THR A 344 21.08 -14.24 7.35
C THR A 344 20.59 -14.13 5.92
N TRP A 345 21.40 -13.64 4.98
CA TRP A 345 20.98 -13.42 3.60
C TRP A 345 20.33 -14.63 2.91
N PRO A 346 20.68 -15.91 3.18
CA PRO A 346 20.00 -17.02 2.53
C PRO A 346 18.51 -17.10 2.95
N TRP A 347 18.24 -16.82 4.24
CA TRP A 347 16.87 -16.77 4.77
C TRP A 347 16.12 -15.56 4.24
N MET A 348 16.77 -14.40 4.11
CA MET A 348 16.18 -13.19 3.53
C MET A 348 15.78 -13.43 2.07
N VAL A 349 16.64 -14.05 1.27
CA VAL A 349 16.33 -14.41 -0.13
C VAL A 349 15.22 -15.46 -0.19
N ALA A 350 15.29 -16.51 0.64
CA ALA A 350 14.25 -17.53 0.68
C ALA A 350 12.89 -16.94 1.05
N LEU A 351 12.86 -16.01 2.01
CA LEU A 351 11.63 -15.31 2.42
C LEU A 351 11.10 -14.39 1.33
N ALA A 352 11.97 -13.63 0.66
CA ALA A 352 11.58 -12.76 -0.45
C ALA A 352 10.96 -13.58 -1.61
N VAL A 353 11.65 -14.64 -2.04
CA VAL A 353 11.17 -15.53 -3.10
C VAL A 353 9.89 -16.25 -2.65
N GLY A 354 9.85 -16.77 -1.42
CA GLY A 354 8.68 -17.43 -0.84
C GLY A 354 7.45 -16.53 -0.83
N ASN A 355 7.60 -15.25 -0.47
CA ASN A 355 6.50 -14.27 -0.50
C ASN A 355 6.03 -13.97 -1.93
N ILE A 356 6.93 -13.91 -2.92
CA ILE A 356 6.53 -13.74 -4.34
C ILE A 356 5.73 -14.95 -4.83
N VAL A 357 6.19 -16.17 -4.53
CA VAL A 357 5.50 -17.41 -4.89
C VAL A 357 4.13 -17.48 -4.21
N LEU A 358 4.08 -17.19 -2.90
CA LEU A 358 2.83 -17.15 -2.14
C LEU A 358 1.85 -16.11 -2.69
N ALA A 359 2.33 -14.91 -3.00
CA ALA A 359 1.50 -13.85 -3.59
C ALA A 359 0.90 -14.28 -4.92
N TYR A 360 1.68 -14.92 -5.77
CA TYR A 360 1.19 -15.45 -7.05
C TYR A 360 0.18 -16.58 -6.86
N ALA A 361 0.45 -17.51 -5.94
CA ALA A 361 -0.49 -18.58 -5.60
C ALA A 361 -1.79 -18.01 -5.01
N ALA A 362 -1.70 -17.09 -4.05
CA ALA A 362 -2.86 -16.42 -3.46
C ALA A 362 -3.68 -15.66 -4.50
N LEU A 363 -3.02 -14.98 -5.45
CA LEU A 363 -3.69 -14.32 -6.57
C LEU A 363 -4.50 -15.32 -7.40
N LYS A 364 -3.88 -16.43 -7.84
CA LYS A 364 -4.47 -17.36 -8.81
C LYS A 364 -5.47 -18.30 -8.18
N LEU A 365 -5.19 -18.80 -6.99
CA LEU A 365 -6.01 -19.85 -6.33
C LEU A 365 -7.12 -19.27 -5.44
N TYR A 366 -6.96 -18.04 -4.95
CA TYR A 366 -7.90 -17.45 -4.01
C TYR A 366 -8.51 -16.15 -4.51
N ASP A 367 -7.69 -15.12 -4.77
CA ASP A 367 -8.17 -13.75 -5.02
C ASP A 367 -8.98 -13.63 -6.33
N GLU A 368 -8.42 -14.08 -7.46
CA GLU A 368 -9.13 -14.02 -8.74
C GLU A 368 -10.44 -14.84 -8.76
N PRO A 369 -10.49 -16.10 -8.27
CA PRO A 369 -11.73 -16.87 -8.21
C PRO A 369 -12.78 -16.22 -7.30
N LEU A 370 -12.35 -15.78 -6.10
CA LEU A 370 -13.27 -15.20 -5.13
C LEU A 370 -13.83 -13.85 -5.62
N ARG A 371 -13.01 -12.98 -6.20
CA ARG A 371 -13.47 -11.71 -6.80
C ARG A 371 -14.47 -11.95 -7.94
N LYS A 372 -14.24 -12.95 -8.80
CA LYS A 372 -15.16 -13.32 -9.87
C LYS A 372 -16.49 -13.80 -9.30
N TRP A 373 -16.46 -14.62 -8.26
CA TRP A 373 -17.67 -15.14 -7.61
C TRP A 373 -18.46 -14.02 -6.91
N LEU A 374 -17.77 -13.16 -6.13
CA LEU A 374 -18.38 -12.00 -5.47
C LEU A 374 -18.99 -11.03 -6.49
N ALA A 375 -18.30 -10.74 -7.58
CA ALA A 375 -18.80 -9.87 -8.63
C ALA A 375 -20.09 -10.39 -9.29
N ARG A 376 -20.19 -11.70 -9.50
CA ARG A 376 -21.43 -12.33 -10.03
C ARG A 376 -22.57 -12.22 -9.05
N LYS A 377 -22.35 -12.62 -7.77
CA LYS A 377 -23.40 -12.63 -6.74
C LYS A 377 -23.89 -11.21 -6.35
N LEU A 378 -23.03 -10.24 -6.40
CA LEU A 378 -23.36 -8.88 -5.96
C LEU A 378 -23.84 -7.98 -7.10
N ASN A 379 -23.80 -8.43 -8.35
CA ASN A 379 -24.38 -7.72 -9.51
C ASN A 379 -25.69 -8.36 -10.02
N SER A 380 -26.06 -9.53 -9.49
CA SER A 380 -27.41 -10.12 -9.55
C SER A 380 -28.31 -9.46 -8.52
#